data_240926be4023598ce2c5f1760c887c61
#
_entry.id   240926be4023598ce2c5f1760c887c61
#
_cell.length_a   1.000
_cell.length_b   1.000
_cell.length_c   1.000
_cell.angle_alpha   90.00
_cell.angle_beta   90.00
_cell.angle_gamma   90.00
#
_symmetry.space_group_name_H-M   'P 1'
#
loop_
_entity.id
_entity.type
_entity.pdbx_description
1 polymer ?
#
loop_
_entity_poly.entity_id
_entity_poly.type
_entity_poly.pdbx_seq_one_letter_code
_entity_poly.pdbx_strand_id
1 'polypeptide(L)'
;AGAVVRWSGSIEGAVNAALVWTVGLALTGAPVVVKTVRGMLRGVFAADVVAMLAIVTAFVLVQPVAGLVVVIMLTGGEALERYAEGRAGAAVAALERAAPRLAHRQDADGQVRDVPAEQVRVGDLLQIRPGELIPCDGEIVTGRSHVDASAITGEPLGVPVGVGSRVVSGASNVDGPLVLRATATAGESQYARIVQLVRDAQETKAPIQRMADRAAVWFTPITLV
;
A
#
# COMPACT_ATOMS: atom_id res chain seq x y z
N ALA A 1 16.59 -45.52 -29.78
CA ALA A 1 17.05 -44.77 -30.94
C ALA A 1 16.92 -43.28 -30.64
N GLY A 2 18.01 -42.69 -30.13
CA GLY A 2 18.07 -41.27 -29.77
C GLY A 2 18.31 -40.43 -31.00
N ALA A 3 17.37 -39.58 -31.37
CA ALA A 3 17.57 -38.52 -32.33
C ALA A 3 18.37 -37.39 -31.65
N VAL A 4 19.68 -37.37 -31.88
CA VAL A 4 20.53 -36.21 -31.62
C VAL A 4 20.16 -35.20 -32.68
N VAL A 5 19.39 -34.18 -32.30
CA VAL A 5 19.17 -33.00 -33.14
C VAL A 5 20.52 -32.33 -33.29
N ARG A 6 21.18 -32.54 -34.39
CA ARG A 6 22.39 -31.84 -34.81
C ARG A 6 21.98 -30.39 -35.16
N TRP A 7 22.21 -29.50 -34.24
CA TRP A 7 22.04 -28.05 -34.45
C TRP A 7 23.20 -27.57 -35.33
N SER A 8 23.06 -27.70 -36.64
CA SER A 8 23.97 -27.09 -37.61
C SER A 8 23.57 -25.62 -37.76
N GLY A 9 23.89 -24.82 -36.72
CA GLY A 9 23.77 -23.38 -36.82
C GLY A 9 24.80 -22.86 -37.82
N SER A 10 24.34 -22.41 -38.97
CA SER A 10 25.18 -21.61 -39.86
C SER A 10 25.72 -20.39 -39.09
N ILE A 11 26.93 -19.93 -39.43
CA ILE A 11 27.57 -18.77 -38.80
C ILE A 11 26.61 -17.55 -38.78
N GLU A 12 25.78 -17.39 -39.83
CA GLU A 12 24.71 -16.39 -39.91
C GLU A 12 23.64 -16.54 -38.81
N GLY A 13 23.25 -17.76 -38.47
CA GLY A 13 22.28 -18.00 -37.37
C GLY A 13 22.85 -17.64 -35.99
N ALA A 14 24.13 -17.91 -35.76
CA ALA A 14 24.82 -17.57 -34.51
C ALA A 14 25.01 -16.03 -34.38
N VAL A 15 25.35 -15.34 -35.46
CA VAL A 15 25.47 -13.86 -35.50
C VAL A 15 24.11 -13.19 -35.26
N ASN A 16 23.04 -13.69 -35.89
CA ASN A 16 21.69 -13.18 -35.68
C ASN A 16 21.21 -13.41 -34.25
N ALA A 17 21.49 -14.56 -33.65
CA ALA A 17 21.16 -14.85 -32.26
C ALA A 17 21.91 -13.92 -31.29
N ALA A 18 23.22 -13.72 -31.50
CA ALA A 18 24.03 -12.81 -30.69
C ALA A 18 23.51 -11.38 -30.76
N LEU A 19 23.13 -10.90 -31.96
CA LEU A 19 22.53 -9.57 -32.15
C LEU A 19 21.21 -9.43 -31.40
N VAL A 20 20.32 -10.40 -31.49
CA VAL A 20 19.02 -10.38 -30.79
C VAL A 20 19.22 -10.27 -29.27
N TRP A 21 20.12 -11.07 -28.71
CA TRP A 21 20.42 -11.03 -27.28
C TRP A 21 21.08 -9.72 -26.84
N THR A 22 21.97 -9.18 -27.65
CA THR A 22 22.65 -7.90 -27.36
C THR A 22 21.67 -6.72 -27.43
N VAL A 23 20.78 -6.71 -28.43
CA VAL A 23 19.69 -5.71 -28.51
C VAL A 23 18.73 -5.87 -27.34
N GLY A 24 18.38 -7.11 -26.96
CA GLY A 24 17.56 -7.38 -25.79
C GLY A 24 18.19 -6.83 -24.51
N LEU A 25 19.50 -7.05 -24.30
CA LEU A 25 20.24 -6.50 -23.16
C LEU A 25 20.28 -4.96 -23.19
N ALA A 26 20.50 -4.36 -24.36
CA ALA A 26 20.51 -2.91 -24.50
C ALA A 26 19.15 -2.30 -24.15
N LEU A 27 18.06 -2.85 -24.67
CA LEU A 27 16.71 -2.35 -24.41
C LEU A 27 16.26 -2.51 -22.96
N THR A 28 16.59 -3.63 -22.33
CA THR A 28 16.17 -3.92 -20.95
C THR A 28 17.15 -3.38 -19.90
N GLY A 29 18.44 -3.35 -20.21
CA GLY A 29 19.49 -2.86 -19.31
C GLY A 29 19.62 -1.33 -19.30
N ALA A 30 19.40 -0.66 -20.45
CA ALA A 30 19.52 0.79 -20.51
C ALA A 30 18.66 1.56 -19.50
N PRO A 31 17.36 1.23 -19.27
CA PRO A 31 16.56 1.88 -18.23
C PRO A 31 17.16 1.75 -16.84
N VAL A 32 17.69 0.57 -16.51
CA VAL A 32 18.34 0.28 -15.22
C VAL A 32 19.58 1.15 -15.04
N VAL A 33 20.47 1.16 -16.04
CA VAL A 33 21.69 1.98 -16.03
C VAL A 33 21.35 3.47 -15.87
N VAL A 34 20.40 3.99 -16.67
CA VAL A 34 19.99 5.40 -16.61
C VAL A 34 19.39 5.76 -15.24
N LYS A 35 18.57 4.88 -14.68
CA LYS A 35 17.97 5.07 -13.33
C LYS A 35 19.07 5.15 -12.27
N THR A 36 20.03 4.22 -12.30
CA THR A 36 21.14 4.16 -11.33
C THR A 36 22.05 5.38 -11.46
N VAL A 37 22.47 5.76 -12.67
CA VAL A 37 23.29 6.97 -12.90
C VAL A 37 22.58 8.23 -12.43
N ARG A 38 21.29 8.39 -12.70
CA ARG A 38 20.51 9.54 -12.20
C ARG A 38 20.41 9.55 -10.68
N GLY A 39 20.30 8.37 -10.04
CA GLY A 39 20.33 8.22 -8.59
C GLY A 39 21.68 8.67 -8.01
N MET A 40 22.79 8.24 -8.61
CA MET A 40 24.15 8.64 -8.20
C MET A 40 24.35 10.15 -8.28
N LEU A 41 23.90 10.80 -9.37
CA LEU A 41 23.97 12.25 -9.53
C LEU A 41 23.14 13.04 -8.51
N ARG A 42 22.17 12.40 -7.88
CA ARG A 42 21.34 12.96 -6.80
C ARG A 42 21.85 12.60 -5.39
N GLY A 43 23.03 11.96 -5.30
CA GLY A 43 23.64 11.55 -4.03
C GLY A 43 22.98 10.30 -3.40
N VAL A 44 22.14 9.60 -4.13
CA VAL A 44 21.54 8.32 -3.70
C VAL A 44 22.39 7.19 -4.27
N PHE A 45 23.33 6.71 -3.46
CA PHE A 45 24.13 5.53 -3.79
C PHE A 45 23.33 4.29 -3.36
N ALA A 46 22.68 3.63 -4.31
CA ALA A 46 21.96 2.39 -4.08
C ALA A 46 22.87 1.18 -4.35
N ALA A 47 22.50 0.01 -3.82
CA ALA A 47 23.15 -1.28 -4.12
C ALA A 47 23.20 -1.62 -5.62
N ASP A 48 22.43 -0.92 -6.43
CA ASP A 48 22.30 -1.09 -7.87
C ASP A 48 23.56 -0.73 -8.67
N VAL A 49 24.55 -0.05 -8.07
CA VAL A 49 25.81 0.32 -8.76
C VAL A 49 26.58 -0.92 -9.22
N VAL A 50 26.62 -1.97 -8.39
CA VAL A 50 27.28 -3.24 -8.75
C VAL A 50 26.55 -3.93 -9.89
N ALA A 51 25.21 -3.94 -9.86
CA ALA A 51 24.38 -4.49 -10.92
C ALA A 51 24.55 -3.69 -12.22
N MET A 52 24.60 -2.36 -12.14
CA MET A 52 24.87 -1.49 -13.30
C MET A 52 26.23 -1.82 -13.93
N LEU A 53 27.30 -1.93 -13.12
CA LEU A 53 28.63 -2.31 -13.59
C LEU A 53 28.62 -3.70 -14.25
N ALA A 54 27.93 -4.68 -13.66
CA ALA A 54 27.79 -6.01 -14.23
C ALA A 54 27.09 -5.99 -15.60
N ILE A 55 25.99 -5.22 -15.73
CA ILE A 55 25.27 -5.06 -16.99
C ILE A 55 26.16 -4.41 -18.07
N VAL A 56 26.84 -3.32 -17.71
CA VAL A 56 27.75 -2.60 -18.64
C VAL A 56 28.90 -3.51 -19.04
N THR A 57 29.53 -4.22 -18.10
CA THR A 57 30.64 -5.15 -18.38
C THR A 57 30.16 -6.29 -19.28
N ALA A 58 29.00 -6.88 -19.01
CA ALA A 58 28.42 -7.94 -19.84
C ALA A 58 28.15 -7.46 -21.28
N PHE A 59 27.71 -6.20 -21.44
CA PHE A 59 27.51 -5.60 -22.75
C PHE A 59 28.83 -5.40 -23.50
N VAL A 60 29.87 -4.86 -22.84
CA VAL A 60 31.21 -4.61 -23.44
C VAL A 60 31.91 -5.91 -23.80
N LEU A 61 31.80 -6.93 -22.95
CA LEU A 61 32.41 -8.27 -23.18
C LEU A 61 31.60 -9.15 -24.15
N VAL A 62 30.51 -8.64 -24.72
CA VAL A 62 29.61 -9.36 -25.62
C VAL A 62 29.09 -10.67 -24.98
N GLN A 63 28.74 -10.58 -23.69
CA GLN A 63 28.13 -11.68 -22.90
C GLN A 63 26.66 -11.33 -22.56
N PRO A 64 25.77 -11.17 -23.55
CA PRO A 64 24.43 -10.62 -23.34
C PRO A 64 23.57 -11.48 -22.42
N VAL A 65 23.75 -12.79 -22.43
CA VAL A 65 22.99 -13.71 -21.57
C VAL A 65 23.28 -13.43 -20.09
N ALA A 66 24.55 -13.25 -19.72
CA ALA A 66 24.94 -12.91 -18.35
C ALA A 66 24.33 -11.59 -17.90
N GLY A 67 24.38 -10.56 -18.74
CA GLY A 67 23.76 -9.26 -18.47
C GLY A 67 22.23 -9.35 -18.31
N LEU A 68 21.56 -10.14 -19.14
CA LEU A 68 20.10 -10.35 -19.05
C LEU A 68 19.71 -11.08 -17.78
N VAL A 69 20.49 -12.05 -17.31
CA VAL A 69 20.24 -12.70 -16.02
C VAL A 69 20.29 -11.66 -14.88
N VAL A 70 21.27 -10.77 -14.87
CA VAL A 70 21.36 -9.69 -13.87
C VAL A 70 20.16 -8.76 -13.96
N VAL A 71 19.74 -8.36 -15.17
CA VAL A 71 18.56 -7.51 -15.37
C VAL A 71 17.30 -8.20 -14.83
N ILE A 72 17.09 -9.48 -15.14
CA ILE A 72 15.92 -10.25 -14.68
C ILE A 72 15.93 -10.39 -13.16
N MET A 73 17.08 -10.66 -12.54
CA MET A 73 17.17 -10.75 -11.08
C MET A 73 16.82 -9.41 -10.43
N LEU A 74 17.34 -8.31 -10.94
CA LEU A 74 17.09 -6.98 -10.38
C LEU A 74 15.64 -6.54 -10.58
N THR A 75 15.15 -6.60 -11.81
CA THR A 75 13.77 -6.18 -12.13
C THR A 75 12.73 -7.11 -11.55
N GLY A 76 13.01 -8.41 -11.48
CA GLY A 76 12.16 -9.39 -10.83
C GLY A 76 12.05 -9.17 -9.32
N GLY A 77 13.17 -8.86 -8.66
CA GLY A 77 13.20 -8.47 -7.26
C GLY A 77 12.37 -7.22 -6.99
N GLU A 78 12.59 -6.13 -7.75
CA GLU A 78 11.80 -4.90 -7.65
C GLU A 78 10.29 -5.12 -7.94
N ALA A 79 9.96 -5.98 -8.89
CA ALA A 79 8.56 -6.28 -9.21
C ALA A 79 7.86 -7.02 -8.07
N LEU A 80 8.56 -7.99 -7.46
CA LEU A 80 8.04 -8.75 -6.32
C LEU A 80 7.87 -7.87 -5.08
N GLU A 81 8.82 -6.97 -4.82
CA GLU A 81 8.75 -6.00 -3.74
C GLU A 81 7.55 -5.06 -3.91
N ARG A 82 7.40 -4.44 -5.09
CA ARG A 82 6.24 -3.59 -5.42
C ARG A 82 4.91 -4.33 -5.31
N TYR A 83 4.86 -5.60 -5.70
CA TYR A 83 3.66 -6.43 -5.57
C TYR A 83 3.32 -6.66 -4.09
N ALA A 84 4.31 -6.97 -3.26
CA ALA A 84 4.14 -7.18 -1.83
C ALA A 84 3.70 -5.90 -1.11
N GLU A 85 4.33 -4.75 -1.42
CA GLU A 85 3.95 -3.43 -0.89
C GLU A 85 2.53 -3.03 -1.31
N GLY A 86 2.20 -3.21 -2.59
CA GLY A 86 0.86 -2.91 -3.10
C GLY A 86 -0.23 -3.74 -2.42
N ARG A 87 0.05 -5.00 -2.08
CA ARG A 87 -0.90 -5.86 -1.39
C ARG A 87 -1.08 -5.46 0.09
N ALA A 88 -0.02 -5.03 0.74
CA ALA A 88 -0.08 -4.51 2.11
C ALA A 88 -0.85 -3.17 2.16
N GLY A 89 -0.60 -2.27 1.22
CA GLY A 89 -1.31 -0.98 1.12
C GLY A 89 -2.80 -1.13 0.75
N ALA A 90 -3.17 -2.16 0.00
CA ALA A 90 -4.57 -2.40 -0.39
C ALA A 90 -5.48 -2.69 0.82
N ALA A 91 -4.96 -3.33 1.88
CA ALA A 91 -5.72 -3.59 3.10
C ALA A 91 -6.04 -2.29 3.85
N VAL A 92 -5.09 -1.38 3.98
CA VAL A 92 -5.32 -0.05 4.60
C VAL A 92 -6.29 0.78 3.77
N ALA A 93 -6.10 0.81 2.45
CA ALA A 93 -7.02 1.51 1.56
C ALA A 93 -8.45 0.93 1.58
N ALA A 94 -8.62 -0.35 1.89
CA ALA A 94 -9.93 -0.96 2.09
C ALA A 94 -10.58 -0.46 3.39
N LEU A 95 -9.83 -0.37 4.48
CA LEU A 95 -10.29 0.22 5.74
C LEU A 95 -10.67 1.70 5.54
N GLU A 96 -9.83 2.51 4.92
CA GLU A 96 -10.13 3.92 4.65
C GLU A 96 -11.40 4.12 3.79
N ARG A 97 -11.63 3.23 2.82
CA ARG A 97 -12.85 3.26 1.99
C ARG A 97 -14.10 2.84 2.75
N ALA A 98 -13.95 2.00 3.76
CA ALA A 98 -15.05 1.57 4.62
C ALA A 98 -15.44 2.64 5.67
N ALA A 99 -14.61 3.69 5.88
CA ALA A 99 -14.96 4.78 6.78
C ALA A 99 -16.19 5.55 6.28
N PRO A 100 -17.11 5.93 7.17
CA PRO A 100 -18.26 6.77 6.84
C PRO A 100 -17.81 8.11 6.25
N ARG A 101 -18.32 8.47 5.08
CA ARG A 101 -17.98 9.74 4.41
C ARG A 101 -19.01 10.83 4.63
N LEU A 102 -20.24 10.46 4.95
CA LEU A 102 -21.35 11.36 5.17
C LEU A 102 -21.92 11.17 6.58
N ALA A 103 -22.44 12.23 7.15
CA ALA A 103 -23.18 12.24 8.39
C ALA A 103 -24.48 13.03 8.20
N HIS A 104 -25.57 12.54 8.77
CA HIS A 104 -26.88 13.19 8.75
C HIS A 104 -27.02 14.07 9.98
N ARG A 105 -26.54 15.31 9.90
CA ARG A 105 -26.59 16.25 11.02
C ARG A 105 -27.98 16.83 11.18
N GLN A 106 -28.52 16.79 12.40
CA GLN A 106 -29.77 17.39 12.79
C GLN A 106 -29.50 18.80 13.34
N ASP A 107 -30.11 19.80 12.71
CA ASP A 107 -30.03 21.20 13.16
C ASP A 107 -31.01 21.46 14.33
N ALA A 108 -30.93 22.65 14.98
CA ALA A 108 -31.74 23.01 16.12
C ALA A 108 -33.26 23.10 15.83
N ASP A 109 -33.63 23.27 14.57
CA ASP A 109 -35.01 23.25 14.06
C ASP A 109 -35.50 21.83 13.72
N GLY A 110 -34.70 20.78 13.98
CA GLY A 110 -35.02 19.39 13.70
C GLY A 110 -34.81 18.96 12.26
N GLN A 111 -34.35 19.86 11.37
CA GLN A 111 -34.04 19.50 9.99
C GLN A 111 -32.74 18.68 9.94
N VAL A 112 -32.76 17.66 9.07
CA VAL A 112 -31.57 16.78 8.86
C VAL A 112 -30.91 17.19 7.56
N ARG A 113 -29.59 17.44 7.62
CA ARG A 113 -28.75 17.80 6.47
C ARG A 113 -27.58 16.85 6.35
N ASP A 114 -27.30 16.45 5.12
CA ASP A 114 -26.12 15.63 4.81
C ASP A 114 -24.89 16.52 4.79
N VAL A 115 -23.92 16.16 5.65
CA VAL A 115 -22.63 16.84 5.74
C VAL A 115 -21.51 15.83 5.61
N PRO A 116 -20.34 16.21 5.06
CA PRO A 116 -19.14 15.38 5.14
C PRO A 116 -18.84 15.00 6.60
N ALA A 117 -18.51 13.75 6.88
CA ALA A 117 -18.22 13.29 8.23
C ALA A 117 -17.10 14.11 8.90
N GLU A 118 -16.15 14.62 8.09
CA GLU A 118 -15.05 15.47 8.54
C GLU A 118 -15.51 16.84 9.11
N GLN A 119 -16.73 17.28 8.77
CA GLN A 119 -17.31 18.53 9.25
C GLN A 119 -18.10 18.38 10.54
N VAL A 120 -18.26 17.15 11.04
CA VAL A 120 -18.92 16.87 12.32
C VAL A 120 -18.08 17.41 13.46
N ARG A 121 -18.75 18.11 14.37
CA ARG A 121 -18.16 18.71 15.58
C ARG A 121 -18.66 17.99 16.82
N VAL A 122 -17.87 18.02 17.87
CA VAL A 122 -18.30 17.54 19.19
C VAL A 122 -19.54 18.32 19.63
N GLY A 123 -20.57 17.56 20.03
CA GLY A 123 -21.89 18.07 20.44
C GLY A 123 -22.94 18.08 19.34
N ASP A 124 -22.56 17.89 18.06
CA ASP A 124 -23.53 17.76 16.96
C ASP A 124 -24.46 16.58 17.19
N LEU A 125 -25.74 16.74 16.83
CA LEU A 125 -26.73 15.65 16.80
C LEU A 125 -26.73 15.03 15.41
N LEU A 126 -26.56 13.71 15.36
CA LEU A 126 -26.48 12.94 14.10
C LEU A 126 -27.58 11.89 14.09
N GLN A 127 -28.34 11.86 13.02
CA GLN A 127 -29.30 10.79 12.79
C GLN A 127 -28.59 9.61 12.10
N ILE A 128 -28.74 8.41 12.64
CA ILE A 128 -28.18 7.18 12.08
C ILE A 128 -29.33 6.25 11.71
N ARG A 129 -29.45 5.94 10.41
CA ARG A 129 -30.50 5.08 9.91
C ARG A 129 -30.09 3.60 10.02
N PRO A 130 -31.06 2.67 10.01
CA PRO A 130 -30.75 1.25 9.91
C PRO A 130 -29.87 0.94 8.69
N GLY A 131 -28.85 0.13 8.87
CA GLY A 131 -27.87 -0.22 7.84
C GLY A 131 -26.74 0.78 7.64
N GLU A 132 -26.76 1.95 8.31
CA GLU A 132 -25.72 2.96 8.19
C GLU A 132 -24.59 2.74 9.19
N LEU A 133 -23.39 3.16 8.80
CA LEU A 133 -22.24 3.20 9.68
C LEU A 133 -22.27 4.47 10.54
N ILE A 134 -21.88 4.33 11.78
CA ILE A 134 -21.74 5.43 12.74
C ILE A 134 -20.52 6.28 12.32
N PRO A 135 -20.70 7.60 12.04
CA PRO A 135 -19.66 8.43 11.45
C PRO A 135 -18.59 8.91 12.46
N CYS A 136 -18.92 9.00 13.73
CA CYS A 136 -17.99 9.40 14.80
C CYS A 136 -18.39 8.75 16.12
N ASP A 137 -17.48 8.77 17.09
CA ASP A 137 -17.82 8.28 18.45
C ASP A 137 -18.84 9.20 19.10
N GLY A 138 -19.78 8.60 19.86
CA GLY A 138 -20.83 9.40 20.48
C GLY A 138 -21.67 8.65 21.50
N GLU A 139 -22.67 9.36 22.04
CA GLU A 139 -23.66 8.86 22.98
C GLU A 139 -25.06 8.95 22.38
N ILE A 140 -25.85 7.88 22.51
CA ILE A 140 -27.21 7.83 22.00
C ILE A 140 -28.12 8.70 22.87
N VAL A 141 -28.78 9.68 22.26
CA VAL A 141 -29.75 10.56 22.91
C VAL A 141 -31.18 10.15 22.63
N THR A 142 -31.47 9.46 21.52
CA THR A 142 -32.81 8.98 21.18
C THR A 142 -32.73 7.69 20.37
N GLY A 143 -33.67 6.79 20.58
CA GLY A 143 -33.80 5.54 19.84
C GLY A 143 -33.31 4.32 20.59
N ARG A 144 -33.56 3.15 19.99
CA ARG A 144 -33.07 1.84 20.43
C ARG A 144 -32.77 1.01 19.17
N SER A 145 -31.67 0.28 19.21
CA SER A 145 -31.24 -0.59 18.11
C SER A 145 -30.26 -1.64 18.60
N HIS A 146 -29.80 -2.48 17.68
CA HIS A 146 -28.56 -3.24 17.85
C HIS A 146 -27.46 -2.56 17.03
N VAL A 147 -26.26 -2.52 17.57
CA VAL A 147 -25.09 -1.99 16.89
C VAL A 147 -24.08 -3.11 16.70
N ASP A 148 -23.71 -3.36 15.47
CA ASP A 148 -22.69 -4.34 15.10
C ASP A 148 -21.34 -3.63 14.97
N ALA A 149 -20.44 -3.94 15.90
CA ALA A 149 -19.07 -3.45 15.93
C ALA A 149 -18.05 -4.53 15.48
N SER A 150 -18.50 -5.63 14.88
CA SER A 150 -17.66 -6.79 14.53
C SER A 150 -16.47 -6.42 13.64
N ALA A 151 -16.63 -5.45 12.74
CA ALA A 151 -15.56 -4.94 11.90
C ALA A 151 -14.40 -4.27 12.69
N ILE A 152 -14.66 -3.86 13.94
CA ILE A 152 -13.71 -3.16 14.82
C ILE A 152 -13.22 -4.08 15.93
N THR A 153 -14.15 -4.77 16.60
CA THR A 153 -13.87 -5.59 17.79
C THR A 153 -13.60 -7.05 17.46
N GLY A 154 -14.06 -7.53 16.31
CA GLY A 154 -14.01 -8.93 15.91
C GLY A 154 -15.12 -9.79 16.56
N GLU A 155 -15.98 -9.22 17.43
CA GLU A 155 -17.09 -9.94 18.07
C GLU A 155 -18.32 -9.94 17.16
N PRO A 156 -18.86 -11.11 16.78
CA PRO A 156 -19.89 -11.20 15.72
C PRO A 156 -21.32 -10.92 16.22
N LEU A 157 -21.51 -10.45 17.44
CA LEU A 157 -22.84 -10.22 18.02
C LEU A 157 -23.14 -8.73 18.10
N GLY A 158 -24.25 -8.32 17.47
CA GLY A 158 -24.79 -6.98 17.65
C GLY A 158 -25.16 -6.72 19.11
N VAL A 159 -24.68 -5.63 19.66
CA VAL A 159 -24.93 -5.23 21.05
C VAL A 159 -26.19 -4.36 21.11
N PRO A 160 -27.16 -4.64 21.98
CA PRO A 160 -28.33 -3.79 22.16
C PRO A 160 -27.91 -2.45 22.75
N VAL A 161 -28.36 -1.36 22.14
CA VAL A 161 -28.05 0.01 22.54
C VAL A 161 -29.31 0.86 22.67
N GLY A 162 -29.28 1.84 23.56
CA GLY A 162 -30.35 2.79 23.81
C GLY A 162 -29.83 4.11 24.37
N VAL A 163 -30.72 4.95 24.84
CA VAL A 163 -30.38 6.26 25.40
C VAL A 163 -29.32 6.13 26.48
N GLY A 164 -28.25 6.92 26.40
CA GLY A 164 -27.09 6.89 27.29
C GLY A 164 -26.03 5.85 26.92
N SER A 165 -26.26 4.99 25.93
CA SER A 165 -25.24 4.04 25.45
C SER A 165 -24.19 4.78 24.64
N ARG A 166 -22.91 4.43 24.87
CA ARG A 166 -21.80 4.91 24.03
C ARG A 166 -21.61 3.99 22.83
N VAL A 167 -21.40 4.58 21.67
CA VAL A 167 -21.15 3.88 20.41
C VAL A 167 -19.90 4.43 19.76
N VAL A 168 -19.25 3.58 18.95
CA VAL A 168 -17.98 3.90 18.30
C VAL A 168 -18.18 4.08 16.81
N SER A 169 -17.37 4.93 16.20
CA SER A 169 -17.38 5.13 14.75
C SER A 169 -17.01 3.85 13.99
N GLY A 170 -17.57 3.67 12.80
CA GLY A 170 -17.36 2.47 11.98
C GLY A 170 -18.18 1.26 12.36
N ALA A 171 -18.90 1.28 13.50
CA ALA A 171 -19.91 0.27 13.83
C ALA A 171 -21.18 0.50 12.99
N SER A 172 -21.91 -0.58 12.66
CA SER A 172 -23.14 -0.52 11.87
C SER A 172 -24.38 -0.49 12.76
N ASN A 173 -25.30 0.42 12.49
CA ASN A 173 -26.62 0.42 13.10
C ASN A 173 -27.52 -0.61 12.39
N VAL A 174 -28.12 -1.57 13.10
CA VAL A 174 -28.81 -2.72 12.50
C VAL A 174 -30.31 -2.46 12.32
N ASP A 175 -31.05 -2.17 13.41
CA ASP A 175 -32.51 -2.28 13.39
C ASP A 175 -33.27 -0.96 13.31
N GLY A 176 -33.08 -0.08 14.31
CA GLY A 176 -33.89 1.11 14.51
C GLY A 176 -33.13 2.40 14.28
N PRO A 177 -33.80 3.50 13.95
CA PRO A 177 -33.16 4.80 13.84
C PRO A 177 -32.64 5.26 15.22
N LEU A 178 -31.44 5.82 15.21
CA LEU A 178 -30.78 6.38 16.39
C LEU A 178 -30.49 7.86 16.17
N VAL A 179 -30.53 8.63 17.25
CA VAL A 179 -29.92 9.98 17.28
C VAL A 179 -28.73 9.94 18.23
N LEU A 180 -27.60 10.30 17.70
CA LEU A 180 -26.30 10.26 18.36
C LEU A 180 -25.85 11.70 18.65
N ARG A 181 -25.33 11.96 19.85
CA ARG A 181 -24.56 13.16 20.13
C ARG A 181 -23.08 12.86 19.96
N ALA A 182 -22.41 13.52 19.05
CA ALA A 182 -20.98 13.34 18.79
C ALA A 182 -20.15 13.72 20.03
N THR A 183 -19.26 12.81 20.45
CA THR A 183 -18.31 13.02 21.56
C THR A 183 -16.87 13.21 21.05
N ALA A 184 -16.61 12.88 19.78
CA ALA A 184 -15.35 13.11 19.08
C ALA A 184 -15.63 13.54 17.64
N THR A 185 -14.67 14.18 17.01
CA THR A 185 -14.71 14.42 15.55
C THR A 185 -14.43 13.11 14.80
N ALA A 186 -14.78 13.05 13.52
CA ALA A 186 -14.51 11.85 12.71
C ALA A 186 -13.00 11.51 12.67
N GLY A 187 -12.13 12.53 12.61
CA GLY A 187 -10.67 12.35 12.59
C GLY A 187 -10.05 11.92 13.93
N GLU A 188 -10.74 12.21 15.05
CA GLU A 188 -10.30 11.83 16.41
C GLU A 188 -11.02 10.57 16.93
N SER A 189 -11.87 9.99 16.12
CA SER A 189 -12.66 8.81 16.45
C SER A 189 -11.79 7.58 16.67
N GLN A 190 -12.33 6.58 17.36
CA GLN A 190 -11.64 5.33 17.61
C GLN A 190 -11.26 4.62 16.31
N TYR A 191 -12.13 4.65 15.31
CA TYR A 191 -11.84 4.09 13.99
C TYR A 191 -10.66 4.78 13.31
N ALA A 192 -10.62 6.11 13.30
CA ALA A 192 -9.53 6.88 12.71
C ALA A 192 -8.18 6.56 13.38
N ARG A 193 -8.17 6.38 14.71
CA ARG A 193 -6.96 5.98 15.45
C ARG A 193 -6.48 4.59 15.06
N ILE A 194 -7.38 3.63 14.85
CA ILE A 194 -7.03 2.27 14.40
C ILE A 194 -6.41 2.33 13.01
N VAL A 195 -7.01 3.05 12.06
CA VAL A 195 -6.48 3.24 10.71
C VAL A 195 -5.08 3.86 10.77
N GLN A 196 -4.89 4.89 11.60
CA GLN A 196 -3.59 5.55 11.76
C GLN A 196 -2.53 4.60 12.34
N LEU A 197 -2.86 3.82 13.37
CA LEU A 197 -1.95 2.82 13.96
C LEU A 197 -1.51 1.76 12.94
N VAL A 198 -2.44 1.29 12.10
CA VAL A 198 -2.13 0.32 11.03
C VAL A 198 -1.23 0.95 9.97
N ARG A 199 -1.47 2.22 9.61
CA ARG A 199 -0.62 2.98 8.69
C ARG A 199 0.80 3.14 9.24
N ASP A 200 0.93 3.61 10.48
CA ASP A 200 2.22 3.81 11.15
C ASP A 200 3.00 2.49 11.27
N ALA A 201 2.30 1.39 11.57
CA ALA A 201 2.90 0.05 11.62
C ALA A 201 3.44 -0.40 10.26
N GLN A 202 2.79 -0.04 9.16
CA GLN A 202 3.27 -0.35 7.80
C GLN A 202 4.46 0.52 7.40
N GLU A 203 4.44 1.80 7.73
CA GLU A 203 5.56 2.72 7.44
C GLU A 203 6.83 2.36 8.24
N THR A 204 6.67 1.73 9.40
CA THR A 204 7.81 1.32 10.25
C THR A 204 8.66 0.19 9.63
N LYS A 205 8.16 -0.54 8.62
CA LYS A 205 8.95 -1.55 7.88
C LYS A 205 10.04 -0.93 6.98
N ALA A 206 9.90 0.33 6.60
CA ALA A 206 10.87 1.07 5.77
C ALA A 206 12.23 1.40 6.44
N PRO A 207 12.41 1.49 7.77
CA PRO A 207 13.71 1.78 8.39
C PRO A 207 14.76 0.71 8.17
N ILE A 208 14.37 -0.57 8.12
CA ILE A 208 15.33 -1.70 7.96
C ILE A 208 15.97 -1.67 6.57
N GLN A 209 15.17 -1.40 5.53
CA GLN A 209 15.68 -1.23 4.17
C GLN A 209 16.64 -0.03 4.09
N ARG A 210 16.27 1.12 4.68
CA ARG A 210 17.14 2.30 4.74
C ARG A 210 18.45 2.05 5.49
N MET A 211 18.47 1.18 6.50
CA MET A 211 19.71 0.76 7.17
C MET A 211 20.56 -0.15 6.28
N ALA A 212 19.95 -1.09 5.55
CA ALA A 212 20.64 -1.94 4.59
C ALA A 212 21.24 -1.12 3.45
N ASP A 213 20.49 -0.16 2.88
CA ASP A 213 20.99 0.76 1.85
C ASP A 213 22.14 1.62 2.37
N ARG A 214 22.05 2.13 3.60
CA ARG A 214 23.13 2.90 4.22
C ARG A 214 24.37 2.05 4.47
N ALA A 215 24.22 0.79 4.85
CA ALA A 215 25.32 -0.15 4.96
C ALA A 215 25.95 -0.45 3.59
N ALA A 216 25.15 -0.65 2.55
CA ALA A 216 25.60 -0.89 1.18
C ALA A 216 26.47 0.26 0.63
N VAL A 217 26.14 1.52 0.97
CA VAL A 217 26.94 2.71 0.60
C VAL A 217 28.38 2.63 1.12
N TRP A 218 28.58 2.06 2.30
CA TRP A 218 29.92 1.89 2.88
C TRP A 218 30.65 0.65 2.37
N PHE A 219 29.93 -0.44 2.13
CA PHE A 219 30.52 -1.70 1.67
C PHE A 219 30.88 -1.69 0.18
N THR A 220 30.13 -1.00 -0.66
CA THR A 220 30.35 -0.99 -2.12
C THR A 220 31.74 -0.45 -2.52
N PRO A 221 32.26 0.67 -1.97
CA PRO A 221 33.62 1.13 -2.29
C PRO A 221 34.72 0.18 -1.80
N ILE A 222 34.51 -0.47 -0.65
CA ILE A 222 35.50 -1.40 -0.04
C ILE A 222 35.62 -2.68 -0.88
N THR A 223 34.58 -3.13 -1.54
CA THR A 223 34.60 -4.35 -2.37
C THR A 223 35.10 -4.11 -3.79
N LEU A 224 35.20 -2.84 -4.23
CA LEU A 224 35.68 -2.46 -5.58
C LEU A 224 37.17 -2.12 -5.62
N VAL A 225 37.86 -2.06 -4.46
CA VAL A 225 39.32 -1.87 -4.32
C VAL A 225 39.97 -3.21 -4.05
#